data_f4906bb27d5cd7687232d369464f6a9a
#
_entry.id   f4906bb27d5cd7687232d369464f6a9a
#
_cell.length_a   1.000
_cell.length_b   1.000
_cell.length_c   1.000
_cell.angle_alpha   90.00
_cell.angle_beta   90.00
_cell.angle_gamma   90.00
#
_symmetry.space_group_name_H-M   'P 1'
#
loop_
_entity.id
_entity.type
_entity.pdbx_description
1 polymer ?
#
loop_
_entity_poly.entity_id
_entity_poly.type
_entity_poly.pdbx_seq_one_letter_code
_entity_poly.pdbx_strand_id
1 'polypeptide(L)'
;MEERPRNGKITDFNKPFIEQRADPFVMRAENGKYYFTASVPAYDKIILRCSDTLPGLKDAKEKVIWTKHESGEMSRHIWAPELHCLFGKWYIYFAASMEEDIWRLRPYILECQGSDPMKDEWIEKGKIRRSDDDIYSFDAFSLDATILENKGEYYYIWAEKVSVGIQISNIYLSLIHISEPTRQAEI
;
A
#
# COMPACT_ATOMS: atom_id res chain seq x y z
N MET A 1 37.03 -4.20 14.87
CA MET A 1 35.93 -3.28 14.45
C MET A 1 35.80 -3.44 12.94
N GLU A 2 34.85 -4.24 12.50
CA GLU A 2 34.53 -4.37 11.07
C GLU A 2 33.86 -3.10 10.59
N GLU A 3 34.47 -2.45 9.61
CA GLU A 3 33.83 -1.31 8.93
C GLU A 3 32.59 -1.79 8.19
N ARG A 4 31.43 -1.31 8.62
CA ARG A 4 30.18 -1.49 7.85
C ARG A 4 30.39 -0.89 6.46
N PRO A 5 30.01 -1.60 5.38
CA PRO A 5 30.10 -1.03 4.04
C PRO A 5 29.32 0.28 4.01
N ARG A 6 29.98 1.36 3.64
CA ARG A 6 29.36 2.68 3.46
C ARG A 6 28.34 2.54 2.34
N ASN A 7 27.06 2.67 2.69
CA ASN A 7 25.99 2.78 1.71
C ASN A 7 26.41 3.76 0.61
N GLY A 8 26.35 3.31 -0.65
CA GLY A 8 26.67 4.16 -1.79
C GLY A 8 25.91 5.48 -1.65
N LYS A 9 26.65 6.60 -1.65
CA LYS A 9 26.02 7.92 -1.58
C LYS A 9 25.15 8.11 -2.81
N ILE A 10 23.87 8.40 -2.63
CA ILE A 10 23.04 9.00 -3.67
C ILE A 10 23.63 10.40 -3.86
N THR A 11 24.47 10.57 -4.88
CA THR A 11 25.22 11.82 -5.09
C THR A 11 24.70 12.67 -6.24
N ASP A 12 23.77 12.12 -7.05
CA ASP A 12 23.19 12.85 -8.18
C ASP A 12 21.72 13.20 -7.88
N PHE A 13 21.52 14.37 -7.31
CA PHE A 13 20.18 14.93 -7.06
C PHE A 13 19.59 15.66 -8.28
N ASN A 14 20.27 15.66 -9.42
CA ASN A 14 19.81 16.31 -10.64
C ASN A 14 18.91 15.40 -11.50
N LYS A 15 18.76 14.14 -11.10
CA LYS A 15 17.94 13.14 -11.79
C LYS A 15 16.97 12.48 -10.82
N PRO A 16 15.79 12.06 -11.30
CA PRO A 16 14.87 11.25 -10.49
C PRO A 16 15.57 9.98 -9.99
N PHE A 17 15.29 9.60 -8.75
CA PHE A 17 15.76 8.32 -8.20
C PHE A 17 15.07 7.13 -8.92
N ILE A 18 13.76 7.20 -9.05
CA ILE A 18 12.93 6.28 -9.85
C ILE A 18 11.99 7.14 -10.69
N GLU A 19 11.99 6.93 -12.01
CA GLU A 19 11.19 7.73 -12.93
C GLU A 19 9.74 7.24 -12.98
N GLN A 20 8.82 8.16 -13.31
CA GLN A 20 7.40 7.90 -13.62
C GLN A 20 6.67 7.10 -12.53
N ARG A 21 6.87 7.47 -11.27
CA ARG A 21 6.17 6.90 -10.11
C ARG A 21 5.60 8.02 -9.24
N ALA A 22 4.38 7.80 -8.76
CA ALA A 22 3.73 8.67 -7.77
C ALA A 22 3.52 7.88 -6.46
N ASP A 23 3.24 8.59 -5.38
CA ASP A 23 2.92 8.01 -4.07
C ASP A 23 3.93 6.93 -3.64
N PRO A 24 5.24 7.28 -3.57
CA PRO A 24 6.27 6.30 -3.31
C PRO A 24 6.23 5.81 -1.86
N PHE A 25 6.22 4.51 -1.68
CA PHE A 25 6.39 3.88 -0.37
C PHE A 25 7.66 3.02 -0.35
N VAL A 26 8.47 3.22 0.68
CA VAL A 26 9.69 2.45 0.91
C VAL A 26 9.72 1.97 2.36
N MET A 27 9.96 0.70 2.56
CA MET A 27 10.21 0.16 3.89
C MET A 27 11.51 -0.64 3.93
N ARG A 28 12.10 -0.73 5.11
CA ARG A 28 13.14 -1.69 5.41
C ARG A 28 12.56 -2.79 6.30
N ALA A 29 12.55 -4.01 5.79
CA ALA A 29 12.03 -5.15 6.52
C ALA A 29 13.04 -5.69 7.55
N GLU A 30 12.57 -6.55 8.46
CA GLU A 30 13.40 -7.20 9.49
C GLU A 30 14.54 -8.04 8.90
N ASN A 31 14.34 -8.62 7.70
CA ASN A 31 15.37 -9.32 6.95
C ASN A 31 16.48 -8.41 6.39
N GLY A 32 16.42 -7.11 6.70
CA GLY A 32 17.38 -6.11 6.29
C GLY A 32 17.22 -5.58 4.86
N LYS A 33 16.34 -6.17 4.05
CA LYS A 33 16.07 -5.74 2.67
C LYS A 33 15.17 -4.52 2.62
N TYR A 34 15.33 -3.74 1.56
CA TYR A 34 14.46 -2.62 1.21
C TYR A 34 13.44 -3.06 0.18
N TYR A 35 12.21 -2.66 0.38
CA TYR A 35 11.11 -2.87 -0.56
C TYR A 35 10.54 -1.52 -0.98
N PHE A 36 10.12 -1.44 -2.22
CA PHE A 36 9.53 -0.25 -2.81
C PHE A 36 8.26 -0.62 -3.58
N THR A 37 7.24 0.18 -3.41
CA THR A 37 6.03 0.19 -4.24
C THR A 37 5.61 1.63 -4.53
N ALA A 38 4.79 1.84 -5.55
CA ALA A 38 4.29 3.17 -5.93
C ALA A 38 3.15 3.04 -6.95
N SER A 39 2.39 4.09 -7.12
CA SER A 39 1.45 4.23 -8.23
C SER A 39 2.21 4.25 -9.55
N VAL A 40 1.78 3.42 -10.51
CA VAL A 40 2.31 3.41 -11.88
C VAL A 40 1.50 4.36 -12.78
N PRO A 41 2.07 4.88 -13.89
CA PRO A 41 1.39 5.90 -14.70
C PRO A 41 0.04 5.47 -15.29
N ALA A 42 -0.13 4.17 -15.57
CA ALA A 42 -1.38 3.61 -16.11
C ALA A 42 -2.45 3.35 -15.04
N TYR A 43 -2.09 3.42 -13.75
CA TYR A 43 -2.98 3.12 -12.62
C TYR A 43 -3.70 1.77 -12.74
N ASP A 44 -2.99 0.76 -13.26
CA ASP A 44 -3.57 -0.52 -13.68
C ASP A 44 -3.01 -1.74 -12.95
N LYS A 45 -2.02 -1.54 -12.08
CA LYS A 45 -1.31 -2.63 -11.40
C LYS A 45 -0.59 -2.19 -10.15
N ILE A 46 -0.22 -3.16 -9.35
CA ILE A 46 0.67 -3.00 -8.19
C ILE A 46 1.98 -3.70 -8.45
N ILE A 47 3.07 -2.99 -8.16
CA ILE A 47 4.43 -3.47 -8.38
C ILE A 47 5.22 -3.49 -7.08
N LEU A 48 6.22 -4.37 -7.02
CA LEU A 48 7.24 -4.36 -5.99
C LEU A 48 8.65 -4.37 -6.60
N ARG A 49 9.56 -3.67 -5.92
CA ARG A 49 11.02 -3.83 -6.08
C ARG A 49 11.62 -4.22 -4.76
N CYS A 50 12.72 -4.97 -4.79
CA CYS A 50 13.46 -5.38 -3.60
C CYS A 50 14.96 -5.26 -3.84
N SER A 51 15.69 -4.78 -2.82
CA SER A 51 17.15 -4.65 -2.87
C SER A 51 17.75 -4.77 -1.47
N ASP A 52 19.01 -5.20 -1.39
CA ASP A 52 19.77 -5.23 -0.14
C ASP A 52 20.21 -3.83 0.32
N THR A 53 20.12 -2.83 -0.55
CA THR A 53 20.48 -1.43 -0.23
C THR A 53 19.42 -0.46 -0.74
N LEU A 54 19.23 0.65 -0.04
CA LEU A 54 18.30 1.69 -0.49
C LEU A 54 18.62 2.21 -1.90
N PRO A 55 19.89 2.57 -2.25
CA PRO A 55 20.23 2.98 -3.61
C PRO A 55 19.97 1.90 -4.67
N GLY A 56 20.11 0.63 -4.31
CA GLY A 56 19.89 -0.49 -5.22
C GLY A 56 18.43 -0.64 -5.68
N LEU A 57 17.47 -0.03 -5.01
CA LEU A 57 16.07 0.00 -5.47
C LEU A 57 15.92 0.69 -6.83
N LYS A 58 16.82 1.61 -7.18
CA LYS A 58 16.81 2.30 -8.47
C LYS A 58 16.84 1.33 -9.64
N ASP A 59 17.74 0.35 -9.56
CA ASP A 59 18.03 -0.57 -10.64
C ASP A 59 17.40 -1.97 -10.40
N ALA A 60 16.72 -2.13 -9.27
CA ALA A 60 16.06 -3.38 -8.91
C ALA A 60 14.95 -3.72 -9.92
N LYS A 61 14.91 -5.00 -10.31
CA LYS A 61 13.87 -5.50 -11.20
C LYS A 61 12.49 -5.35 -10.55
N GLU A 62 11.59 -4.75 -11.30
CA GLU A 62 10.20 -4.59 -10.91
C GLU A 62 9.42 -5.88 -11.14
N LYS A 63 8.67 -6.32 -10.13
CA LYS A 63 7.71 -7.43 -10.23
C LYS A 63 6.29 -6.86 -10.17
N VAL A 64 5.47 -7.18 -11.15
CA VAL A 64 4.02 -7.00 -11.04
C VAL A 64 3.47 -8.11 -10.14
N ILE A 65 2.80 -7.73 -9.07
CA ILE A 65 2.23 -8.68 -8.10
C ILE A 65 0.72 -8.81 -8.24
N TRP A 66 0.06 -7.80 -8.82
CA TRP A 66 -1.37 -7.80 -9.06
C TRP A 66 -1.72 -6.82 -10.18
N THR A 67 -2.82 -7.08 -10.90
CA THR A 67 -3.36 -6.21 -11.96
C THR A 67 -4.83 -5.95 -11.71
N LYS A 68 -5.30 -4.76 -12.10
CA LYS A 68 -6.68 -4.34 -11.97
C LYS A 68 -7.66 -5.29 -12.66
N HIS A 69 -8.90 -5.30 -12.20
CA HIS A 69 -9.99 -5.98 -12.89
C HIS A 69 -10.37 -5.25 -14.19
N GLU A 70 -11.01 -5.97 -15.09
CA GLU A 70 -11.53 -5.39 -16.33
C GLU A 70 -12.74 -4.47 -16.04
N SER A 71 -13.59 -4.85 -15.08
CA SER A 71 -14.80 -4.15 -14.68
C SER A 71 -15.11 -4.33 -13.20
N GLY A 72 -16.05 -3.56 -12.66
CA GLY A 72 -16.45 -3.62 -11.25
C GLY A 72 -15.42 -3.04 -10.29
N GLU A 73 -15.41 -3.50 -9.05
CA GLU A 73 -14.46 -3.05 -8.02
C GLU A 73 -13.01 -3.29 -8.47
N MET A 74 -12.10 -2.40 -8.08
CA MET A 74 -10.66 -2.42 -8.41
C MET A 74 -10.37 -2.41 -9.92
N SER A 75 -11.26 -1.84 -10.74
CA SER A 75 -11.05 -1.71 -12.18
C SER A 75 -10.47 -0.38 -12.62
N ARG A 76 -10.40 0.62 -11.71
CA ARG A 76 -9.87 1.97 -12.00
C ARG A 76 -9.09 2.52 -10.81
N HIS A 77 -8.17 3.47 -11.11
CA HIS A 77 -7.46 4.27 -10.12
C HIS A 77 -6.74 3.43 -9.05
N ILE A 78 -5.87 2.51 -9.46
CA ILE A 78 -5.03 1.74 -8.55
C ILE A 78 -3.95 2.67 -8.02
N TRP A 79 -4.17 3.25 -6.83
CA TRP A 79 -3.38 4.35 -6.30
C TRP A 79 -2.79 4.07 -4.92
N ALA A 80 -1.68 4.75 -4.64
CA ALA A 80 -1.01 4.84 -3.35
C ALA A 80 -0.85 3.49 -2.63
N PRO A 81 -0.23 2.47 -3.26
CA PRO A 81 0.00 1.20 -2.59
C PRO A 81 1.07 1.34 -1.51
N GLU A 82 0.82 0.77 -0.33
CA GLU A 82 1.79 0.64 0.76
C GLU A 82 1.97 -0.82 1.17
N LEU A 83 3.22 -1.25 1.31
CA LEU A 83 3.58 -2.61 1.73
C LEU A 83 3.85 -2.64 3.22
N HIS A 84 3.16 -3.50 3.95
CA HIS A 84 3.34 -3.69 5.38
C HIS A 84 3.49 -5.16 5.74
N CYS A 85 4.30 -5.45 6.78
CA CYS A 85 4.38 -6.76 7.39
C CYS A 85 3.71 -6.70 8.76
N LEU A 86 2.51 -7.27 8.87
CA LEU A 86 1.69 -7.26 10.07
C LEU A 86 1.44 -8.71 10.52
N PHE A 87 1.60 -8.98 11.80
CA PHE A 87 1.35 -10.31 12.37
C PHE A 87 2.05 -11.46 11.63
N GLY A 88 3.27 -11.18 11.11
CA GLY A 88 4.08 -12.14 10.37
C GLY A 88 3.65 -12.40 8.92
N LYS A 89 2.72 -11.64 8.40
CA LYS A 89 2.25 -11.70 7.01
C LYS A 89 2.47 -10.38 6.27
N TRP A 90 2.59 -10.47 4.94
CA TRP A 90 2.73 -9.31 4.07
C TRP A 90 1.39 -8.89 3.50
N TYR A 91 1.12 -7.60 3.57
CA TYR A 91 -0.08 -6.96 3.06
C TYR A 91 0.26 -5.77 2.18
N ILE A 92 -0.55 -5.53 1.16
CA ILE A 92 -0.57 -4.25 0.46
C ILE A 92 -1.93 -3.61 0.67
N TYR A 93 -1.90 -2.38 1.17
CA TYR A 93 -3.05 -1.50 1.25
C TYR A 93 -2.98 -0.51 0.09
N PHE A 94 -4.08 -0.27 -0.59
CA PHE A 94 -4.14 0.63 -1.74
C PHE A 94 -5.54 1.17 -1.93
N ALA A 95 -5.66 2.29 -2.65
CA ALA A 95 -6.96 2.82 -3.05
C ALA A 95 -7.30 2.37 -4.47
N ALA A 96 -8.57 2.07 -4.70
CA ALA A 96 -9.09 1.78 -6.03
C ALA A 96 -10.54 2.22 -6.16
N SER A 97 -11.00 2.34 -7.42
CA SER A 97 -12.38 2.64 -7.77
C SER A 97 -12.91 1.68 -8.83
N MET A 98 -14.12 1.91 -9.28
CA MET A 98 -14.79 1.13 -10.31
C MET A 98 -15.07 1.99 -11.55
N GLU A 99 -15.27 1.35 -12.69
CA GLU A 99 -15.53 2.05 -13.94
C GLU A 99 -16.82 2.86 -13.91
N GLU A 100 -17.84 2.34 -13.23
CA GLU A 100 -19.16 2.93 -13.14
C GLU A 100 -19.17 4.21 -12.26
N ASP A 101 -18.21 4.30 -11.32
CA ASP A 101 -18.00 5.48 -10.47
C ASP A 101 -16.50 5.63 -10.15
N ILE A 102 -15.79 6.29 -11.05
CA ILE A 102 -14.33 6.46 -10.98
C ILE A 102 -13.87 7.28 -9.77
N TRP A 103 -14.75 8.06 -9.15
CA TRP A 103 -14.44 8.87 -7.97
C TRP A 103 -14.88 8.22 -6.66
N ARG A 104 -15.46 7.05 -6.71
CA ARG A 104 -15.77 6.26 -5.53
C ARG A 104 -14.56 5.43 -5.09
N LEU A 105 -13.47 6.11 -4.75
CA LEU A 105 -12.29 5.44 -4.22
C LEU A 105 -12.57 4.83 -2.85
N ARG A 106 -12.08 3.62 -2.66
CA ARG A 106 -12.15 2.86 -1.41
C ARG A 106 -10.84 2.15 -1.18
N PRO A 107 -10.48 1.88 0.08
CA PRO A 107 -9.30 1.11 0.41
C PRO A 107 -9.54 -0.39 0.21
N TYR A 108 -8.53 -1.06 -0.34
CA TYR A 108 -8.49 -2.50 -0.59
C TYR A 108 -7.21 -3.11 -0.05
N ILE A 109 -7.21 -4.42 0.14
CA ILE A 109 -6.10 -5.18 0.70
C ILE A 109 -5.76 -6.36 -0.20
N LEU A 110 -4.45 -6.55 -0.44
CA LEU A 110 -3.87 -7.81 -0.90
C LEU A 110 -3.09 -8.46 0.25
N GLU A 111 -3.12 -9.79 0.32
CA GLU A 111 -2.34 -10.60 1.27
C GLU A 111 -1.41 -11.53 0.50
N CYS A 112 -0.13 -11.55 0.86
CA CYS A 112 0.82 -12.53 0.36
C CYS A 112 0.63 -13.86 1.09
N GLN A 113 0.56 -14.95 0.33
CA GLN A 113 0.30 -16.30 0.87
C GLN A 113 1.53 -16.96 1.47
N GLY A 114 2.71 -16.38 1.30
CA GLY A 114 3.95 -16.89 1.84
C GLY A 114 4.80 -15.83 2.51
N SER A 115 6.06 -16.18 2.79
CA SER A 115 7.00 -15.32 3.52
C SER A 115 7.83 -14.39 2.61
N ASP A 116 7.84 -14.62 1.29
CA ASP A 116 8.63 -13.84 0.33
C ASP A 116 7.70 -13.05 -0.59
N PRO A 117 7.47 -11.74 -0.34
CA PRO A 117 6.55 -10.93 -1.13
C PRO A 117 6.98 -10.76 -2.59
N MET A 118 8.25 -11.09 -2.89
CA MET A 118 8.77 -11.05 -4.26
C MET A 118 8.55 -12.35 -5.03
N LYS A 119 8.18 -13.44 -4.38
CA LYS A 119 8.04 -14.76 -5.04
C LYS A 119 6.65 -15.34 -4.90
N ASP A 120 6.10 -15.23 -3.70
CA ASP A 120 4.87 -15.88 -3.34
C ASP A 120 3.64 -15.22 -3.99
N GLU A 121 2.53 -15.94 -3.99
CA GLU A 121 1.26 -15.51 -4.55
C GLU A 121 0.62 -14.44 -3.69
N TRP A 122 -0.06 -13.49 -4.34
CA TRP A 122 -0.86 -12.46 -3.70
C TRP A 122 -2.34 -12.69 -3.99
N ILE A 123 -3.15 -12.67 -2.94
CA ILE A 123 -4.61 -12.82 -3.03
C ILE A 123 -5.32 -11.55 -2.59
N GLU A 124 -6.49 -11.31 -3.16
CA GLU A 124 -7.36 -10.24 -2.78
C GLU A 124 -8.10 -10.56 -1.47
N LYS A 125 -8.03 -9.65 -0.51
CA LYS A 125 -8.86 -9.70 0.71
C LYS A 125 -10.10 -8.84 0.56
N GLY A 126 -10.18 -8.10 -0.53
CA GLY A 126 -11.30 -7.21 -0.84
C GLY A 126 -11.18 -5.84 -0.19
N LYS A 127 -12.30 -5.16 -0.12
CA LYS A 127 -12.43 -3.81 0.43
C LYS A 127 -12.34 -3.83 1.95
N ILE A 128 -11.63 -2.87 2.51
CA ILE A 128 -11.64 -2.63 3.96
C ILE A 128 -13.07 -2.28 4.40
N ARG A 129 -13.49 -2.89 5.49
CA ARG A 129 -14.82 -2.66 6.08
C ARG A 129 -14.69 -1.92 7.39
N ARG A 130 -15.59 -1.00 7.62
CA ARG A 130 -15.78 -0.38 8.93
C ARG A 130 -16.49 -1.35 9.88
N SER A 131 -16.34 -1.14 11.19
CA SER A 131 -17.16 -1.84 12.19
C SER A 131 -18.63 -1.44 12.08
N ASP A 132 -19.52 -2.28 12.59
CA ASP A 132 -20.97 -2.07 12.45
C ASP A 132 -21.49 -0.81 13.16
N ASP A 133 -20.76 -0.37 14.19
CA ASP A 133 -21.05 0.86 14.96
C ASP A 133 -20.38 2.12 14.40
N ASP A 134 -19.46 1.98 13.45
CA ASP A 134 -18.85 3.11 12.75
C ASP A 134 -19.72 3.57 11.58
N ILE A 135 -20.36 4.72 11.72
CA ILE A 135 -21.25 5.30 10.71
C ILE A 135 -20.55 6.32 9.79
N TYR A 136 -19.25 6.54 9.96
CA TYR A 136 -18.53 7.63 9.29
C TYR A 136 -17.52 7.17 8.25
N SER A 137 -16.84 6.04 8.49
CA SER A 137 -15.70 5.62 7.67
C SER A 137 -16.14 5.10 6.31
N PHE A 138 -15.38 5.45 5.28
CA PHE A 138 -15.51 4.95 3.90
C PHE A 138 -16.84 5.30 3.20
N ASP A 139 -17.51 6.35 3.61
CA ASP A 139 -18.71 6.83 2.92
C ASP A 139 -18.38 7.68 1.69
N ALA A 140 -17.30 8.45 1.77
CA ALA A 140 -16.85 9.33 0.69
C ALA A 140 -15.55 8.81 0.03
N PHE A 141 -14.85 9.67 -0.70
CA PHE A 141 -13.60 9.42 -1.40
C PHE A 141 -12.47 9.16 -0.38
N SER A 142 -12.09 7.90 -0.19
CA SER A 142 -11.14 7.45 0.83
C SER A 142 -9.86 6.92 0.17
N LEU A 143 -8.68 7.45 0.58
CA LEU A 143 -7.38 7.11 -0.02
C LEU A 143 -6.20 7.50 0.91
N ASP A 144 -4.99 7.37 0.40
CA ASP A 144 -3.72 7.78 1.03
C ASP A 144 -3.58 7.26 2.46
N ALA A 145 -3.78 5.95 2.58
CA ALA A 145 -3.75 5.31 3.88
C ALA A 145 -2.38 4.76 4.21
N THR A 146 -2.05 4.82 5.50
CA THR A 146 -0.83 4.22 6.05
C THR A 146 -1.13 3.43 7.32
N ILE A 147 -0.17 2.59 7.74
CA ILE A 147 -0.24 1.82 8.98
C ILE A 147 0.75 2.39 9.99
N LEU A 148 0.29 2.62 11.20
CA LEU A 148 1.12 2.97 12.34
C LEU A 148 1.10 1.85 13.38
N GLU A 149 2.27 1.35 13.77
CA GLU A 149 2.41 0.49 14.94
C GLU A 149 2.70 1.34 16.18
N ASN A 150 1.92 1.12 17.23
CA ASN A 150 2.14 1.75 18.52
C ASN A 150 1.91 0.73 19.66
N LYS A 151 2.98 0.37 20.36
CA LYS A 151 2.96 -0.55 21.53
C LYS A 151 2.33 -1.91 21.24
N GLY A 152 2.54 -2.44 20.04
CA GLY A 152 2.02 -3.74 19.60
C GLY A 152 0.59 -3.70 19.05
N GLU A 153 -0.01 -2.53 19.01
CA GLU A 153 -1.28 -2.28 18.33
C GLU A 153 -1.02 -1.64 16.96
N TYR A 154 -1.83 -1.98 15.97
CA TYR A 154 -1.73 -1.43 14.63
C TYR A 154 -2.93 -0.56 14.32
N TYR A 155 -2.67 0.62 13.80
CA TYR A 155 -3.67 1.60 13.44
C TYR A 155 -3.66 1.85 11.95
N TYR A 156 -4.84 1.87 11.34
CA TYR A 156 -5.04 2.33 9.98
C TYR A 156 -5.37 3.82 10.00
N ILE A 157 -4.63 4.61 9.24
CA ILE A 157 -4.80 6.05 9.14
C ILE A 157 -5.04 6.38 7.68
N TRP A 158 -6.10 7.10 7.36
CA TRP A 158 -6.43 7.44 5.97
C TRP A 158 -7.00 8.85 5.83
N ALA A 159 -6.95 9.36 4.60
CA ALA A 159 -7.63 10.59 4.22
C ALA A 159 -8.99 10.27 3.61
N GLU A 160 -10.03 10.99 4.03
CA GLU A 160 -11.35 10.90 3.42
C GLU A 160 -11.91 12.28 3.15
N LYS A 161 -12.38 12.52 1.93
CA LYS A 161 -13.00 13.79 1.55
C LYS A 161 -14.41 13.87 2.10
N VAL A 162 -14.84 15.10 2.41
CA VAL A 162 -16.23 15.37 2.83
C VAL A 162 -17.20 15.02 1.71
N SER A 163 -16.82 15.29 0.45
CA SER A 163 -17.55 14.87 -0.75
C SER A 163 -16.70 15.06 -2.00
N VAL A 164 -17.11 14.43 -3.11
CA VAL A 164 -16.48 14.64 -4.43
C VAL A 164 -16.65 16.12 -4.84
N GLY A 165 -15.55 16.73 -5.30
CA GLY A 165 -15.51 18.14 -5.71
C GLY A 165 -15.27 19.15 -4.59
N ILE A 166 -15.45 18.76 -3.31
CA ILE A 166 -15.05 19.58 -2.16
C ILE A 166 -13.61 19.25 -1.80
N GLN A 167 -12.74 20.28 -1.78
CA GLN A 167 -11.29 20.11 -1.53
C GLN A 167 -10.95 20.04 -0.01
N ILE A 168 -11.86 19.50 0.78
CA ILE A 168 -11.67 19.30 2.22
C ILE A 168 -11.56 17.81 2.49
N SER A 169 -10.44 17.40 3.08
CA SER A 169 -10.23 16.04 3.56
C SER A 169 -10.04 16.03 5.06
N ASN A 170 -10.59 15.03 5.72
CA ASN A 170 -10.34 14.72 7.12
C ASN A 170 -9.37 13.55 7.18
N ILE A 171 -8.63 13.47 8.29
CA ILE A 171 -7.80 12.31 8.61
C ILE A 171 -8.57 11.49 9.65
N TYR A 172 -8.70 10.22 9.35
CA TYR A 172 -9.33 9.22 10.19
C TYR A 172 -8.28 8.25 10.73
N LEU A 173 -8.55 7.69 11.89
CA LEU A 173 -7.71 6.67 12.52
C LEU A 173 -8.60 5.61 13.14
N SER A 174 -8.29 4.35 12.87
CA SER A 174 -8.96 3.21 13.49
C SER A 174 -7.97 2.11 13.86
N LEU A 175 -8.29 1.33 14.89
CA LEU A 175 -7.51 0.18 15.30
C LEU A 175 -7.75 -0.97 14.32
N ILE A 176 -6.66 -1.60 13.83
CA ILE A 176 -6.77 -2.78 12.97
C ILE A 176 -7.06 -4.00 13.84
N HIS A 177 -8.23 -4.58 13.65
CA HIS A 177 -8.58 -5.88 14.20
C HIS A 177 -8.40 -6.94 13.11
N ILE A 178 -7.37 -7.79 13.22
CA ILE A 178 -7.28 -8.98 12.39
C ILE A 178 -7.93 -10.12 13.17
N SER A 179 -9.21 -10.34 12.92
CA SER A 179 -9.89 -11.56 13.36
C SER A 179 -9.51 -12.69 12.41
N GLU A 180 -9.23 -13.85 12.97
CA GLU A 180 -8.91 -15.16 12.39
C GLU A 180 -8.98 -15.36 10.84
N PRO A 181 -8.20 -16.27 10.21
CA PRO A 181 -7.90 -16.30 8.76
C PRO A 181 -9.10 -16.48 7.81
N THR A 182 -10.31 -16.50 8.31
CA THR A 182 -11.54 -16.59 7.51
C THR A 182 -12.37 -15.31 7.45
N ARG A 183 -11.95 -14.24 8.16
CA ARG A 183 -12.66 -12.95 8.13
C ARG A 183 -11.76 -11.88 7.52
N GLN A 184 -12.37 -11.01 6.72
CA GLN A 184 -11.73 -9.81 6.18
C GLN A 184 -11.23 -8.94 7.33
N ALA A 185 -10.13 -8.21 7.12
CA ALA A 185 -9.69 -7.21 8.08
C ALA A 185 -10.83 -6.20 8.29
N GLU A 186 -11.30 -6.12 9.53
CA GLU A 186 -12.26 -5.10 9.96
C GLU A 186 -11.48 -3.97 10.63
N ILE A 187 -11.85 -2.75 10.35
CA ILE A 187 -11.34 -1.55 10.99
C ILE A 187 -12.40 -1.03 11.94
#